data_c18136469370cd22cf8c8a104e333cfa
#
_entry.id   c18136469370cd22cf8c8a104e333cfa
#
_cell.length_a   1.000
_cell.length_b   1.000
_cell.length_c   1.000
_cell.angle_alpha   90.00
_cell.angle_beta   90.00
_cell.angle_gamma   90.00
#
_symmetry.space_group_name_H-M   'P 1'
#
loop_
_entity.id
_entity.type
_entity.pdbx_description
1 polymer ?
#
loop_
_entity_poly.entity_id
_entity_poly.type
_entity_poly.pdbx_seq_one_letter_code
_entity_poly.pdbx_strand_id
1 'polypeptide(L)'
;MRFGGGMIAAMRLPVEIRVMSFENISHGTAVAAAPVSSNATVPSPREIPQRTPATAGGRRFSRRTRSLLGVQIVSCGSYVPDTVVTNSELAARFGFDADWITQRTGIEARRQARPEQATSDLCVEAARKAIRAARVNPTEIDLVVVGTFTPDFSFPSTACIVQDKLDLNAAAVDVQAACAGFMYALVTAAQYVATGNSRLALVIGGDCNSRITNPQDQRTAPLFGDGAGAVLLASGDPHQGLMCYQIGADGSGGALLDRPSGGSRRPPTHADLDEGLQYMRMDGRNVFKWAVNLVTDTIDLVLAKTGMSVHDVSLYVLHQANIRIINAARDQLGLPEDRIFNNLHKYGNTSAGSIPIALDEAFQAGRIHRGDTLLLSGFGSGLTWGTALFRW
;
A
#
# COMPACT_ATOMS: atom_id res chain seq x y z
N MET A 1 39.47 -50.56 23.13
CA MET A 1 39.33 -49.57 24.22
C MET A 1 37.95 -48.93 24.10
N ARG A 2 37.14 -49.13 25.14
CA ARG A 2 35.77 -48.65 25.24
C ARG A 2 35.77 -47.18 25.62
N PHE A 3 34.94 -46.36 24.97
CA PHE A 3 34.50 -45.07 25.52
C PHE A 3 32.97 -44.99 25.51
N GLY A 4 32.48 -44.67 26.67
CA GLY A 4 31.15 -44.80 27.13
C GLY A 4 30.22 -43.66 26.63
N GLY A 5 28.95 -44.07 26.50
CA GLY A 5 27.85 -43.21 26.20
C GLY A 5 27.39 -42.38 27.40
N GLY A 6 27.22 -41.10 27.21
CA GLY A 6 26.52 -40.23 28.14
C GLY A 6 25.10 -39.94 27.60
N MET A 7 24.12 -40.53 28.31
CA MET A 7 22.69 -40.37 28.04
C MET A 7 22.24 -39.03 28.66
N ILE A 8 21.82 -38.07 27.86
CA ILE A 8 21.15 -36.86 28.34
C ILE A 8 19.65 -37.16 28.45
N ALA A 9 19.18 -37.19 29.69
CA ALA A 9 17.79 -37.38 30.03
C ALA A 9 16.98 -36.14 29.62
N ALA A 10 16.01 -36.32 28.72
CA ALA A 10 15.03 -35.30 28.40
C ALA A 10 14.01 -35.20 29.52
N MET A 11 13.97 -34.08 30.19
CA MET A 11 12.97 -33.75 31.20
C MET A 11 11.66 -33.37 30.48
N ARG A 12 10.66 -34.27 30.48
CA ARG A 12 9.29 -33.99 30.05
C ARG A 12 8.54 -33.32 31.19
N LEU A 13 8.11 -32.08 30.99
CA LEU A 13 7.09 -31.44 31.82
C LEU A 13 5.70 -31.85 31.30
N PRO A 14 4.76 -32.28 32.13
CA PRO A 14 3.40 -32.53 31.70
C PRO A 14 2.61 -31.24 31.64
N VAL A 15 2.17 -30.80 30.44
CA VAL A 15 1.17 -29.76 30.28
C VAL A 15 -0.19 -30.50 30.19
N GLU A 16 -0.96 -30.50 31.28
CA GLU A 16 -2.35 -30.84 31.24
C GLU A 16 -3.15 -29.73 30.60
N ILE A 17 -3.56 -29.90 29.35
CA ILE A 17 -4.55 -29.04 28.69
C ILE A 17 -5.94 -29.53 29.14
N ARG A 18 -6.58 -28.80 30.06
CA ARG A 18 -8.01 -28.97 30.33
C ARG A 18 -8.81 -28.43 29.15
N VAL A 19 -9.34 -29.31 28.33
CA VAL A 19 -10.37 -29.02 27.35
C VAL A 19 -11.67 -28.81 28.13
N MET A 20 -12.16 -27.56 28.16
CA MET A 20 -13.52 -27.27 28.60
C MET A 20 -14.48 -27.69 27.48
N SER A 21 -15.22 -28.78 27.70
CA SER A 21 -16.35 -29.17 26.86
C SER A 21 -17.54 -28.24 27.14
N PHE A 22 -17.99 -27.55 26.12
CA PHE A 22 -19.27 -26.84 26.11
C PHE A 22 -20.38 -27.85 25.78
N GLU A 23 -20.92 -28.53 26.78
CA GLU A 23 -22.21 -29.21 26.71
C GLU A 23 -23.17 -28.59 27.71
N ASN A 24 -24.38 -28.30 27.22
CA ASN A 24 -25.59 -27.90 27.95
C ASN A 24 -25.77 -26.42 28.30
N ILE A 25 -26.33 -25.65 27.34
CA ILE A 25 -27.30 -24.61 27.66
C ILE A 25 -28.59 -24.92 26.89
N SER A 26 -29.49 -25.66 27.51
CA SER A 26 -30.88 -25.84 27.07
C SER A 26 -31.80 -25.04 28.00
N HIS A 27 -32.67 -24.25 27.41
CA HIS A 27 -33.91 -23.67 27.91
C HIS A 27 -33.85 -22.66 29.08
N GLY A 28 -33.99 -21.40 28.72
CA GLY A 28 -34.35 -20.28 29.60
C GLY A 28 -35.28 -19.29 28.89
N THR A 29 -36.57 -19.42 29.17
CA THR A 29 -37.65 -18.42 29.16
C THR A 29 -37.46 -17.14 28.35
N ALA A 30 -38.33 -16.95 27.37
CA ALA A 30 -38.50 -15.67 26.66
C ALA A 30 -38.84 -14.55 27.65
N VAL A 31 -37.91 -13.59 27.79
CA VAL A 31 -38.19 -12.33 28.45
C VAL A 31 -38.78 -11.40 27.40
N ALA A 32 -40.01 -10.97 27.61
CA ALA A 32 -40.69 -10.01 26.78
C ALA A 32 -39.90 -8.71 26.72
N ALA A 33 -39.54 -8.27 25.52
CA ALA A 33 -38.90 -6.98 25.31
C ALA A 33 -39.84 -5.85 25.69
N ALA A 34 -39.45 -5.03 26.66
CA ALA A 34 -40.11 -3.78 26.96
C ALA A 34 -40.00 -2.82 25.75
N PRO A 35 -41.02 -2.01 25.45
CA PRO A 35 -40.97 -1.06 24.34
C PRO A 35 -39.87 -0.02 24.60
N VAL A 36 -38.92 0.07 23.67
CA VAL A 36 -37.89 1.10 23.67
C VAL A 36 -38.57 2.43 23.37
N SER A 37 -38.56 3.34 24.32
CA SER A 37 -39.05 4.72 24.13
C SER A 37 -38.22 5.44 23.06
N SER A 38 -38.89 5.96 22.05
CA SER A 38 -38.31 6.57 20.84
C SER A 38 -37.76 8.00 21.03
N ASN A 39 -37.32 8.37 22.24
CA ASN A 39 -36.83 9.73 22.55
C ASN A 39 -35.39 9.76 23.06
N ALA A 40 -34.50 8.94 22.53
CA ALA A 40 -33.09 9.18 22.70
C ALA A 40 -32.62 10.06 21.52
N THR A 41 -32.49 11.36 21.73
CA THR A 41 -31.76 12.27 20.87
C THR A 41 -30.33 11.74 20.74
N VAL A 42 -29.98 11.18 19.57
CA VAL A 42 -28.62 10.81 19.22
C VAL A 42 -27.79 12.10 19.33
N PRO A 43 -26.78 12.18 20.20
CA PRO A 43 -25.92 13.36 20.27
C PRO A 43 -25.30 13.57 18.89
N SER A 44 -25.39 14.79 18.35
CA SER A 44 -24.74 15.17 17.10
C SER A 44 -23.27 14.74 17.16
N PRO A 45 -22.68 14.21 16.08
CA PRO A 45 -21.28 13.86 16.04
C PRO A 45 -20.48 15.07 16.52
N ARG A 46 -19.77 14.95 17.65
CA ARG A 46 -18.84 16.01 18.08
C ARG A 46 -17.91 16.24 16.89
N GLU A 47 -17.97 17.45 16.34
CA GLU A 47 -17.00 17.89 15.34
C GLU A 47 -15.62 17.55 15.91
N ILE A 48 -14.84 16.78 15.14
CA ILE A 48 -13.43 16.60 15.44
C ILE A 48 -12.88 18.02 15.47
N PRO A 49 -12.28 18.48 16.58
CA PRO A 49 -11.70 19.81 16.62
C PRO A 49 -10.80 19.92 15.40
N GLN A 50 -11.17 20.76 14.44
CA GLN A 50 -10.31 21.07 13.31
C GLN A 50 -9.11 21.78 13.92
N ARG A 51 -8.07 21.00 14.26
CA ARG A 51 -6.77 21.59 14.48
C ARG A 51 -6.44 22.28 13.17
N THR A 52 -6.32 23.58 13.20
CA THR A 52 -5.81 24.39 12.10
C THR A 52 -4.64 23.61 11.53
N PRO A 53 -4.61 23.29 10.20
CA PRO A 53 -3.47 22.59 9.61
C PRO A 53 -2.25 23.37 10.04
N ALA A 54 -1.35 22.73 10.77
CA ALA A 54 -0.11 23.36 11.17
C ALA A 54 0.53 23.80 9.84
N THR A 55 0.65 25.11 9.66
CA THR A 55 1.43 25.68 8.57
C THR A 55 2.72 24.87 8.50
N ALA A 56 3.14 24.47 7.31
CA ALA A 56 4.22 23.53 7.00
C ALA A 56 5.61 23.85 7.63
N GLY A 57 5.66 24.59 8.73
CA GLY A 57 6.84 25.12 9.40
C GLY A 57 7.16 24.56 10.78
N GLY A 58 6.46 23.55 11.33
CA GLY A 58 6.59 23.27 12.77
C GLY A 58 6.89 21.84 13.22
N ARG A 59 6.53 20.80 12.48
CA ARG A 59 6.83 19.42 12.89
C ARG A 59 8.00 18.86 12.09
N ARG A 60 9.11 18.64 12.78
CA ARG A 60 10.27 17.96 12.19
C ARG A 60 9.89 16.51 11.91
N PHE A 61 9.91 16.09 10.65
CA PHE A 61 9.84 14.68 10.27
C PHE A 61 10.87 13.89 11.09
N SER A 62 10.52 12.66 11.49
CA SER A 62 11.53 11.78 12.07
C SER A 62 12.64 11.59 11.04
N ARG A 63 13.84 12.08 11.34
CA ARG A 63 15.02 11.89 10.49
C ARG A 63 15.70 10.53 10.73
N ARG A 64 14.97 9.58 11.33
CA ARG A 64 15.49 8.24 11.54
C ARG A 64 15.47 7.47 10.24
N THR A 65 16.63 7.10 9.77
CA THR A 65 16.85 6.18 8.66
C THR A 65 17.35 4.84 9.19
N ARG A 66 17.16 3.77 8.44
CA ARG A 66 17.60 2.40 8.74
C ARG A 66 18.12 1.76 7.46
N SER A 67 18.84 0.66 7.63
CA SER A 67 19.35 -0.19 6.55
C SER A 67 18.96 -1.64 6.83
N LEU A 68 18.65 -2.39 5.76
CA LEU A 68 18.37 -3.83 5.78
C LEU A 68 19.03 -4.44 4.54
N LEU A 69 20.38 -4.47 4.55
CA LEU A 69 21.14 -5.20 3.54
C LEU A 69 21.01 -6.71 3.76
N GLY A 70 21.22 -7.48 2.71
CA GLY A 70 21.04 -8.92 2.71
C GLY A 70 19.60 -9.38 2.43
N VAL A 71 18.68 -8.46 2.13
CA VAL A 71 17.30 -8.77 1.69
C VAL A 71 17.15 -8.35 0.25
N GLN A 72 16.97 -9.29 -0.65
CA GLN A 72 16.85 -9.03 -2.09
C GLN A 72 15.41 -9.15 -2.58
N ILE A 73 15.07 -8.38 -3.62
CA ILE A 73 13.90 -8.65 -4.45
C ILE A 73 14.28 -9.76 -5.45
N VAL A 74 13.60 -10.89 -5.34
CA VAL A 74 13.83 -12.07 -6.20
C VAL A 74 13.12 -11.91 -7.55
N SER A 75 11.93 -11.35 -7.52
CA SER A 75 11.09 -11.14 -8.70
C SER A 75 10.04 -10.09 -8.46
N CYS A 76 9.41 -9.63 -9.53
CA CYS A 76 8.23 -8.78 -9.51
C CYS A 76 7.15 -9.31 -10.48
N GLY A 77 5.94 -8.82 -10.31
CA GLY A 77 4.80 -9.08 -11.17
C GLY A 77 3.71 -8.06 -10.92
N SER A 78 2.93 -7.73 -11.93
CA SER A 78 1.86 -6.76 -11.82
C SER A 78 0.60 -7.17 -12.55
N TYR A 79 -0.53 -6.65 -12.12
CA TYR A 79 -1.81 -6.83 -12.79
C TYR A 79 -2.60 -5.52 -12.75
N VAL A 80 -3.17 -5.16 -13.89
CA VAL A 80 -4.15 -4.11 -14.03
C VAL A 80 -5.37 -4.67 -14.74
N PRO A 81 -6.61 -4.26 -14.38
CA PRO A 81 -7.82 -4.74 -15.04
C PRO A 81 -7.85 -4.43 -16.52
N ASP A 82 -8.59 -5.24 -17.29
CA ASP A 82 -8.72 -5.08 -18.74
C ASP A 82 -9.58 -3.87 -19.12
N THR A 83 -10.56 -3.51 -18.28
CA THR A 83 -11.46 -2.39 -18.53
C THR A 83 -10.70 -1.07 -18.51
N VAL A 84 -10.63 -0.41 -19.65
CA VAL A 84 -10.00 0.90 -19.83
C VAL A 84 -11.08 1.97 -19.76
N VAL A 85 -10.86 3.00 -18.96
CA VAL A 85 -11.66 4.23 -18.95
C VAL A 85 -10.79 5.36 -19.47
N THR A 86 -11.18 5.93 -20.61
CA THR A 86 -10.42 6.98 -21.29
C THR A 86 -10.79 8.38 -20.79
N ASN A 87 -9.94 9.37 -21.09
CA ASN A 87 -10.28 10.76 -20.83
C ASN A 87 -11.47 11.24 -21.67
N SER A 88 -11.63 10.71 -22.90
CA SER A 88 -12.79 11.04 -23.76
C SER A 88 -14.12 10.59 -23.14
N GLU A 89 -14.16 9.41 -22.51
CA GLU A 89 -15.36 8.94 -21.80
C GLU A 89 -15.69 9.81 -20.59
N LEU A 90 -14.67 10.23 -19.83
CA LEU A 90 -14.86 11.14 -18.69
C LEU A 90 -15.24 12.54 -19.14
N ALA A 91 -14.63 13.05 -20.21
CA ALA A 91 -14.97 14.33 -20.81
C ALA A 91 -16.45 14.38 -21.25
N ALA A 92 -16.93 13.33 -21.90
CA ALA A 92 -18.33 13.21 -22.29
C ALA A 92 -19.27 13.20 -21.06
N ARG A 93 -18.86 12.57 -19.97
CA ARG A 93 -19.63 12.51 -18.72
C ARG A 93 -19.70 13.85 -18.00
N PHE A 94 -18.59 14.60 -17.97
CA PHE A 94 -18.46 15.80 -17.14
C PHE A 94 -18.60 17.12 -17.93
N GLY A 95 -18.60 17.07 -19.25
CA GLY A 95 -18.76 18.26 -20.11
C GLY A 95 -17.50 19.12 -20.17
N PHE A 96 -16.30 18.55 -19.99
CA PHE A 96 -15.04 19.26 -20.18
C PHE A 96 -14.16 18.58 -21.23
N ASP A 97 -13.05 19.24 -21.60
CA ASP A 97 -12.12 18.76 -22.60
C ASP A 97 -11.24 17.61 -22.05
N ALA A 98 -11.10 16.53 -22.84
CA ALA A 98 -10.24 15.41 -22.51
C ALA A 98 -8.76 15.84 -22.33
N ASP A 99 -8.29 16.77 -23.15
CA ASP A 99 -6.93 17.30 -23.09
C ASP A 99 -6.66 18.04 -21.78
N TRP A 100 -7.69 18.66 -21.20
CA TRP A 100 -7.58 19.29 -19.88
C TRP A 100 -7.16 18.31 -18.78
N ILE A 101 -7.69 17.07 -18.82
CA ILE A 101 -7.31 16.03 -17.85
C ILE A 101 -5.82 15.69 -18.03
N THR A 102 -5.40 15.42 -19.28
CA THR A 102 -4.00 15.08 -19.60
C THR A 102 -3.03 16.17 -19.16
N GLN A 103 -3.32 17.43 -19.50
CA GLN A 103 -2.48 18.58 -19.14
C GLN A 103 -2.36 18.80 -17.64
N ARG A 104 -3.42 18.51 -16.87
CA ARG A 104 -3.47 18.73 -15.42
C ARG A 104 -2.91 17.58 -14.62
N THR A 105 -2.95 16.36 -15.15
CA THR A 105 -2.65 15.14 -14.39
C THR A 105 -1.55 14.28 -15.01
N GLY A 106 -1.35 14.36 -16.32
CA GLY A 106 -0.52 13.44 -17.10
C GLY A 106 -1.21 12.09 -17.36
N ILE A 107 -2.49 11.95 -17.00
CA ILE A 107 -3.25 10.70 -17.13
C ILE A 107 -4.04 10.75 -18.43
N GLU A 108 -3.89 9.72 -19.27
CA GLU A 108 -4.64 9.54 -20.52
C GLU A 108 -5.77 8.52 -20.35
N ALA A 109 -5.50 7.48 -19.55
CA ALA A 109 -6.47 6.43 -19.23
C ALA A 109 -6.28 5.92 -17.80
N ARG A 110 -7.28 5.20 -17.27
CA ARG A 110 -7.18 4.43 -16.04
C ARG A 110 -7.85 3.07 -16.24
N ARG A 111 -7.55 2.16 -15.35
CA ARG A 111 -8.14 0.81 -15.35
C ARG A 111 -9.15 0.69 -14.23
N GLN A 112 -10.22 -0.05 -14.46
CA GLN A 112 -11.25 -0.32 -13.45
C GLN A 112 -11.52 -1.81 -13.36
N ALA A 113 -11.58 -2.30 -12.12
CA ALA A 113 -11.96 -3.66 -11.80
C ALA A 113 -13.40 -3.93 -12.23
N ARG A 114 -13.65 -5.10 -12.80
CA ARG A 114 -15.02 -5.57 -13.10
C ARG A 114 -15.84 -5.68 -11.80
N PRO A 115 -17.17 -5.66 -11.87
CA PRO A 115 -18.03 -5.74 -10.68
C PRO A 115 -17.72 -6.91 -9.75
N GLU A 116 -17.35 -8.06 -10.31
CA GLU A 116 -17.03 -9.30 -9.60
C GLU A 116 -15.60 -9.35 -9.04
N GLN A 117 -14.73 -8.43 -9.45
CA GLN A 117 -13.36 -8.36 -8.94
C GLN A 117 -13.25 -7.51 -7.68
N ALA A 118 -12.49 -7.97 -6.71
CA ALA A 118 -12.08 -7.25 -5.51
C ALA A 118 -10.55 -7.04 -5.49
N THR A 119 -10.05 -6.35 -4.50
CA THR A 119 -8.61 -6.09 -4.36
C THR A 119 -7.80 -7.37 -4.28
N SER A 120 -8.30 -8.40 -3.60
CA SER A 120 -7.61 -9.71 -3.55
C SER A 120 -7.44 -10.34 -4.92
N ASP A 121 -8.40 -10.19 -5.85
CA ASP A 121 -8.29 -10.74 -7.20
C ASP A 121 -7.15 -10.11 -7.99
N LEU A 122 -7.01 -8.78 -7.89
CA LEU A 122 -5.91 -8.06 -8.52
C LEU A 122 -4.56 -8.48 -7.90
N CYS A 123 -4.52 -8.59 -6.58
CA CYS A 123 -3.34 -9.04 -5.83
C CYS A 123 -2.91 -10.45 -6.21
N VAL A 124 -3.85 -11.38 -6.36
CA VAL A 124 -3.59 -12.77 -6.76
C VAL A 124 -2.96 -12.85 -8.15
N GLU A 125 -3.48 -12.08 -9.13
CA GLU A 125 -2.92 -12.09 -10.47
C GLU A 125 -1.51 -11.49 -10.52
N ALA A 126 -1.25 -10.41 -9.78
CA ALA A 126 0.10 -9.85 -9.64
C ALA A 126 1.06 -10.85 -8.97
N ALA A 127 0.62 -11.47 -7.88
CA ALA A 127 1.39 -12.48 -7.15
C ALA A 127 1.73 -13.70 -8.02
N ARG A 128 0.76 -14.24 -8.78
CA ARG A 128 0.99 -15.36 -9.70
C ARG A 128 2.07 -15.05 -10.73
N LYS A 129 2.12 -13.81 -11.23
CA LYS A 129 3.19 -13.39 -12.16
C LYS A 129 4.54 -13.33 -11.47
N ALA A 130 4.62 -12.75 -10.26
CA ALA A 130 5.87 -12.70 -9.48
C ALA A 130 6.38 -14.11 -9.14
N ILE A 131 5.51 -15.01 -8.69
CA ILE A 131 5.85 -16.41 -8.36
C ILE A 131 6.37 -17.14 -9.61
N ARG A 132 5.69 -17.01 -10.75
CA ARG A 132 6.15 -17.61 -12.00
C ARG A 132 7.50 -17.06 -12.46
N ALA A 133 7.71 -15.75 -12.34
CA ALA A 133 8.97 -15.11 -12.73
C ALA A 133 10.15 -15.59 -11.87
N ALA A 134 9.94 -15.80 -10.56
CA ALA A 134 10.93 -16.34 -9.65
C ALA A 134 11.22 -17.82 -9.86
N ARG A 135 10.32 -18.58 -10.49
CA ARG A 135 10.38 -20.04 -10.64
C ARG A 135 10.49 -20.78 -9.29
N VAL A 136 9.91 -20.22 -8.25
CA VAL A 136 9.87 -20.82 -6.91
C VAL A 136 8.62 -21.69 -6.76
N ASN A 137 8.67 -22.64 -5.83
CA ASN A 137 7.48 -23.37 -5.43
C ASN A 137 6.62 -22.47 -4.53
N PRO A 138 5.33 -22.26 -4.80
CA PRO A 138 4.45 -21.46 -3.96
C PRO A 138 4.45 -21.89 -2.48
N THR A 139 4.65 -23.18 -2.19
CA THR A 139 4.71 -23.72 -0.83
C THR A 139 5.92 -23.25 -0.02
N GLU A 140 6.91 -22.62 -0.65
CA GLU A 140 8.08 -22.04 0.02
C GLU A 140 7.80 -20.65 0.57
N ILE A 141 6.69 -20.01 0.13
CA ILE A 141 6.27 -18.70 0.63
C ILE A 141 5.69 -18.90 2.03
N ASP A 142 6.28 -18.24 3.01
CA ASP A 142 5.94 -18.37 4.43
C ASP A 142 5.37 -17.08 5.05
N LEU A 143 5.33 -15.98 4.26
CA LEU A 143 4.75 -14.70 4.67
C LEU A 143 4.09 -13.99 3.49
N VAL A 144 2.88 -13.48 3.69
CA VAL A 144 2.15 -12.60 2.77
C VAL A 144 1.86 -11.27 3.45
N VAL A 145 2.33 -10.16 2.88
CA VAL A 145 2.05 -8.81 3.36
C VAL A 145 1.41 -8.00 2.24
N VAL A 146 0.16 -7.57 2.46
CA VAL A 146 -0.58 -6.76 1.49
C VAL A 146 -0.70 -5.32 1.98
N GLY A 147 -0.19 -4.37 1.22
CA GLY A 147 -0.42 -2.94 1.40
C GLY A 147 -1.68 -2.53 0.66
N THR A 148 -2.76 -2.27 1.39
CA THR A 148 -4.03 -1.82 0.81
C THR A 148 -4.82 -0.96 1.78
N PHE A 149 -5.67 -0.06 1.26
CA PHE A 149 -6.70 0.65 2.03
C PHE A 149 -8.11 0.46 1.45
N THR A 150 -8.21 -0.40 0.43
CA THR A 150 -9.47 -0.88 -0.15
C THR A 150 -9.59 -2.40 0.02
N PRO A 151 -9.53 -2.91 1.27
CA PRO A 151 -9.62 -4.35 1.51
C PRO A 151 -10.95 -4.90 1.02
N ASP A 152 -11.00 -6.20 0.69
CA ASP A 152 -12.22 -6.89 0.29
C ASP A 152 -13.31 -6.76 1.38
N PHE A 153 -12.89 -6.91 2.63
CA PHE A 153 -13.72 -6.81 3.84
C PHE A 153 -12.97 -6.08 4.95
N SER A 154 -13.68 -5.59 5.97
CA SER A 154 -13.03 -5.09 7.18
C SER A 154 -12.28 -6.21 7.92
N PHE A 155 -12.75 -7.44 7.83
CA PHE A 155 -12.12 -8.71 8.21
C PHE A 155 -12.85 -9.87 7.50
N PRO A 156 -12.19 -10.97 7.12
CA PRO A 156 -10.74 -11.21 7.23
C PRO A 156 -9.90 -10.22 6.42
N SER A 157 -8.57 -10.21 6.65
CA SER A 157 -7.65 -9.39 5.86
C SER A 157 -7.60 -9.83 4.40
N THR A 158 -7.34 -8.90 3.48
CA THR A 158 -7.11 -9.20 2.06
C THR A 158 -5.96 -10.18 1.88
N ALA A 159 -4.91 -10.06 2.70
CA ALA A 159 -3.77 -10.99 2.67
C ALA A 159 -4.17 -12.45 2.98
N CYS A 160 -5.12 -12.67 3.92
CA CYS A 160 -5.64 -14.02 4.18
C CYS A 160 -6.40 -14.58 2.98
N ILE A 161 -7.18 -13.73 2.29
CA ILE A 161 -7.91 -14.14 1.08
C ILE A 161 -6.95 -14.46 -0.07
N VAL A 162 -5.88 -13.66 -0.22
CA VAL A 162 -4.83 -13.91 -1.20
C VAL A 162 -4.08 -15.20 -0.89
N GLN A 163 -3.77 -15.45 0.39
CA GLN A 163 -3.11 -16.66 0.87
C GLN A 163 -3.92 -17.91 0.49
N ASP A 164 -5.24 -17.90 0.76
CA ASP A 164 -6.16 -18.98 0.43
C ASP A 164 -6.28 -19.19 -1.09
N LYS A 165 -6.51 -18.13 -1.87
CA LYS A 165 -6.63 -18.19 -3.34
C LYS A 165 -5.36 -18.69 -4.05
N LEU A 166 -4.21 -18.57 -3.41
CA LEU A 166 -2.91 -19.04 -3.92
C LEU A 166 -2.50 -20.39 -3.32
N ASP A 167 -3.30 -20.96 -2.40
CA ASP A 167 -3.03 -22.21 -1.69
C ASP A 167 -1.64 -22.19 -1.00
N LEU A 168 -1.37 -21.11 -0.25
CA LEU A 168 -0.11 -20.91 0.46
C LEU A 168 -0.23 -21.37 1.91
N ASN A 169 0.84 -21.90 2.47
CA ASN A 169 0.97 -22.15 3.91
C ASN A 169 1.81 -21.04 4.56
N ALA A 170 1.26 -19.84 4.63
CA ALA A 170 1.96 -18.63 5.01
C ALA A 170 1.20 -17.83 6.07
N ALA A 171 1.92 -17.12 6.93
CA ALA A 171 1.34 -16.04 7.73
C ALA A 171 0.91 -14.90 6.79
N ALA A 172 -0.23 -14.26 7.08
CA ALA A 172 -0.81 -13.25 6.21
C ALA A 172 -1.33 -12.03 6.98
N VAL A 173 -0.99 -10.82 6.52
CA VAL A 173 -1.37 -9.58 7.18
C VAL A 173 -1.54 -8.43 6.18
N ASP A 174 -2.55 -7.58 6.41
CA ASP A 174 -2.69 -6.30 5.71
C ASP A 174 -1.95 -5.19 6.46
N VAL A 175 -1.34 -4.28 5.70
CA VAL A 175 -0.74 -3.05 6.19
C VAL A 175 -1.42 -1.86 5.53
N GLN A 176 -2.02 -0.98 6.34
CA GLN A 176 -2.70 0.20 5.84
C GLN A 176 -1.84 1.46 6.04
N ALA A 177 -1.39 2.03 4.93
CA ALA A 177 -0.72 3.33 4.86
C ALA A 177 -1.12 4.09 3.57
N ALA A 178 -2.36 3.88 3.11
CA ALA A 178 -2.91 4.42 1.87
C ALA A 178 -1.96 4.21 0.68
N CYS A 179 -1.70 5.25 -0.13
CA CYS A 179 -0.80 5.14 -1.29
C CYS A 179 0.66 4.81 -0.92
N ALA A 180 1.09 4.99 0.33
CA ALA A 180 2.38 4.53 0.82
C ALA A 180 2.35 3.04 1.26
N GLY A 181 1.21 2.37 1.13
CA GLY A 181 0.98 0.99 1.62
C GLY A 181 2.04 0.00 1.17
N PHE A 182 2.43 0.03 -0.11
CA PHE A 182 3.51 -0.84 -0.60
C PHE A 182 4.85 -0.59 0.08
N MET A 183 5.22 0.67 0.32
CA MET A 183 6.49 0.98 1.00
C MET A 183 6.51 0.47 2.44
N TYR A 184 5.38 0.57 3.14
CA TYR A 184 5.24 0.02 4.48
C TYR A 184 5.23 -1.51 4.46
N ALA A 185 4.53 -2.15 3.52
CA ALA A 185 4.52 -3.60 3.34
C ALA A 185 5.93 -4.13 3.01
N LEU A 186 6.66 -3.46 2.11
CA LEU A 186 8.03 -3.81 1.72
C LEU A 186 8.98 -3.78 2.94
N VAL A 187 8.96 -2.68 3.70
CA VAL A 187 9.81 -2.53 4.88
C VAL A 187 9.42 -3.53 5.97
N THR A 188 8.11 -3.77 6.18
CA THR A 188 7.62 -4.74 7.16
C THR A 188 8.11 -6.15 6.83
N ALA A 189 7.88 -6.62 5.61
CA ALA A 189 8.32 -7.95 5.18
C ALA A 189 9.84 -8.09 5.20
N ALA A 190 10.57 -7.04 4.81
CA ALA A 190 12.03 -7.04 4.85
C ALA A 190 12.58 -7.24 6.27
N GLN A 191 11.89 -6.75 7.33
CA GLN A 191 12.26 -7.04 8.72
C GLN A 191 12.16 -8.54 9.04
N TYR A 192 11.07 -9.20 8.61
CA TYR A 192 10.90 -10.63 8.83
C TYR A 192 11.97 -11.45 8.12
N VAL A 193 12.31 -11.07 6.88
CA VAL A 193 13.39 -11.76 6.14
C VAL A 193 14.75 -11.51 6.79
N ALA A 194 15.08 -10.27 7.14
CA ALA A 194 16.35 -9.90 7.76
C ALA A 194 16.58 -10.54 9.13
N THR A 195 15.53 -10.82 9.88
CA THR A 195 15.59 -11.49 11.19
C THR A 195 15.49 -13.01 11.10
N GLY A 196 15.34 -13.56 9.89
CA GLY A 196 15.23 -15.00 9.66
C GLY A 196 13.87 -15.61 10.01
N ASN A 197 12.85 -14.77 10.30
CA ASN A 197 11.48 -15.23 10.58
C ASN A 197 10.67 -15.53 9.30
N SER A 198 11.16 -15.12 8.14
CA SER A 198 10.63 -15.51 6.83
C SER A 198 11.80 -15.81 5.90
N ARG A 199 11.68 -16.89 5.14
CA ARG A 199 12.65 -17.26 4.10
C ARG A 199 12.29 -16.68 2.75
N LEU A 200 10.97 -16.62 2.47
CA LEU A 200 10.43 -16.12 1.23
C LEU A 200 9.11 -15.40 1.49
N ALA A 201 9.15 -14.08 1.45
CA ALA A 201 7.99 -13.22 1.69
C ALA A 201 7.38 -12.71 0.37
N LEU A 202 6.07 -12.83 0.24
CA LEU A 202 5.29 -12.21 -0.83
C LEU A 202 4.76 -10.85 -0.35
N VAL A 203 5.17 -9.78 -1.02
CA VAL A 203 4.79 -8.40 -0.70
C VAL A 203 3.98 -7.84 -1.85
N ILE A 204 2.80 -7.34 -1.55
CA ILE A 204 1.86 -6.84 -2.57
C ILE A 204 1.42 -5.43 -2.19
N GLY A 205 1.34 -4.55 -3.17
CA GLY A 205 0.59 -3.30 -3.07
C GLY A 205 -0.55 -3.33 -4.07
N GLY A 206 -1.78 -3.08 -3.64
CA GLY A 206 -2.92 -3.13 -4.55
C GLY A 206 -4.18 -2.50 -3.97
N ASP A 207 -4.96 -1.87 -4.86
CA ASP A 207 -6.21 -1.22 -4.50
C ASP A 207 -7.23 -1.27 -5.64
N CYS A 208 -8.52 -1.36 -5.27
CA CYS A 208 -9.68 -1.10 -6.10
C CYS A 208 -10.23 0.30 -5.78
N ASN A 209 -9.52 1.35 -6.22
CA ASN A 209 -9.89 2.74 -5.95
C ASN A 209 -11.25 3.12 -6.54
N SER A 210 -11.65 2.48 -7.66
CA SER A 210 -12.95 2.71 -8.31
C SER A 210 -14.14 2.45 -7.38
N ARG A 211 -13.98 1.61 -6.34
CA ARG A 211 -15.01 1.28 -5.35
C ARG A 211 -15.29 2.41 -4.37
N ILE A 212 -14.32 3.28 -4.16
CA ILE A 212 -14.39 4.37 -3.18
C ILE A 212 -14.22 5.76 -3.81
N THR A 213 -14.07 5.84 -5.13
CA THR A 213 -14.04 7.10 -5.88
C THR A 213 -15.45 7.43 -6.33
N ASN A 214 -15.91 8.65 -6.03
CA ASN A 214 -17.22 9.09 -6.53
C ASN A 214 -17.15 9.28 -8.06
N PRO A 215 -17.93 8.50 -8.84
CA PRO A 215 -17.92 8.59 -10.30
C PRO A 215 -18.45 9.93 -10.84
N GLN A 216 -19.08 10.74 -9.98
CA GLN A 216 -19.60 12.08 -10.33
C GLN A 216 -18.68 13.22 -9.84
N ASP A 217 -17.62 12.93 -9.10
CA ASP A 217 -16.69 13.98 -8.66
C ASP A 217 -15.61 14.24 -9.70
N GLN A 218 -15.72 15.39 -10.36
CA GLN A 218 -14.77 15.87 -11.38
C GLN A 218 -13.33 16.01 -10.88
N ARG A 219 -13.11 16.07 -9.55
CA ARG A 219 -11.77 16.26 -8.95
C ARG A 219 -11.05 14.94 -8.69
N THR A 220 -11.78 13.87 -8.38
CA THR A 220 -11.19 12.58 -8.01
C THR A 220 -11.38 11.50 -9.07
N ALA A 221 -12.53 11.43 -9.76
CA ALA A 221 -12.80 10.41 -10.77
C ALA A 221 -11.76 10.37 -11.91
N PRO A 222 -11.20 11.50 -12.40
CA PRO A 222 -10.17 11.45 -13.43
C PRO A 222 -8.80 10.94 -12.96
N LEU A 223 -8.56 10.86 -11.64
CA LEU A 223 -7.23 10.57 -11.11
C LEU A 223 -6.98 9.09 -10.87
N PHE A 224 -7.95 8.39 -10.28
CA PHE A 224 -7.72 7.08 -9.69
C PHE A 224 -8.03 5.93 -10.65
N GLY A 225 -7.18 4.90 -10.59
CA GLY A 225 -7.36 3.62 -11.27
C GLY A 225 -7.11 2.46 -10.31
N ASP A 226 -7.44 1.25 -10.76
CA ASP A 226 -7.29 -0.01 -10.03
C ASP A 226 -6.08 -0.78 -10.52
N GLY A 227 -5.41 -1.50 -9.63
CA GLY A 227 -4.28 -2.33 -9.98
C GLY A 227 -3.53 -2.85 -8.76
N ALA A 228 -2.71 -3.86 -8.98
CA ALA A 228 -1.83 -4.44 -7.98
C ALA A 228 -0.46 -4.77 -8.57
N GLY A 229 0.57 -4.66 -7.74
CA GLY A 229 1.89 -5.17 -8.04
C GLY A 229 2.45 -5.95 -6.85
N ALA A 230 3.30 -6.93 -7.14
CA ALA A 230 3.85 -7.85 -6.16
C ALA A 230 5.35 -8.01 -6.35
N VAL A 231 6.07 -8.21 -5.24
CA VAL A 231 7.46 -8.64 -5.24
C VAL A 231 7.64 -9.82 -4.30
N LEU A 232 8.62 -10.68 -4.60
CA LEU A 232 9.11 -11.69 -3.67
C LEU A 232 10.41 -11.21 -3.02
N LEU A 233 10.50 -11.30 -1.69
CA LEU A 233 11.68 -11.00 -0.92
C LEU A 233 12.28 -12.26 -0.31
N ALA A 234 13.60 -12.39 -0.39
CA ALA A 234 14.34 -13.45 0.28
C ALA A 234 15.69 -12.93 0.79
N SER A 235 16.32 -13.70 1.66
CA SER A 235 17.72 -13.47 2.01
C SER A 235 18.62 -13.67 0.77
N GLY A 236 19.63 -12.83 0.63
CA GLY A 236 20.50 -12.84 -0.54
C GLY A 236 21.87 -12.28 -0.26
N ASP A 237 22.47 -11.67 -1.28
CA ASP A 237 23.78 -11.05 -1.20
C ASP A 237 23.79 -9.95 -0.10
N PRO A 238 24.77 -9.96 0.83
CA PRO A 238 24.86 -8.97 1.90
C PRO A 238 25.03 -7.53 1.41
N HIS A 239 25.37 -7.33 0.14
CA HIS A 239 25.50 -6.00 -0.48
C HIS A 239 24.22 -5.54 -1.21
N GLN A 240 23.21 -6.38 -1.33
CA GLN A 240 21.87 -6.04 -1.90
C GLN A 240 20.87 -5.68 -0.81
N GLY A 241 19.75 -5.09 -1.23
CA GLY A 241 18.61 -4.79 -0.34
C GLY A 241 18.47 -3.31 0.00
N LEU A 242 17.77 -3.04 1.09
CA LEU A 242 17.46 -1.69 1.55
C LEU A 242 18.73 -1.02 2.14
N MET A 243 19.44 -0.27 1.31
CA MET A 243 20.63 0.48 1.69
C MET A 243 20.31 1.55 2.72
N CYS A 244 19.22 2.26 2.52
CA CYS A 244 18.70 3.27 3.43
C CYS A 244 17.21 3.42 3.20
N TYR A 245 16.41 3.48 4.25
CA TYR A 245 15.00 3.76 4.14
C TYR A 245 14.51 4.66 5.28
N GLN A 246 13.41 5.33 5.02
CA GLN A 246 12.65 6.10 5.98
C GLN A 246 11.17 5.87 5.73
N ILE A 247 10.43 5.55 6.78
CA ILE A 247 8.96 5.57 6.79
C ILE A 247 8.50 6.52 7.89
N GLY A 248 7.33 7.11 7.72
CA GLY A 248 6.80 8.03 8.71
C GLY A 248 5.34 8.41 8.45
N ALA A 249 4.74 9.04 9.48
CA ALA A 249 3.37 9.50 9.43
C ALA A 249 3.19 10.85 10.14
N ASP A 250 2.21 11.63 9.67
CA ASP A 250 1.68 12.82 10.34
C ASP A 250 0.15 12.78 10.35
N GLY A 251 -0.43 12.27 11.43
CA GLY A 251 -1.87 12.16 11.60
C GLY A 251 -2.63 13.49 11.66
N SER A 252 -1.94 14.64 11.78
CA SER A 252 -2.60 15.95 11.76
C SER A 252 -3.16 16.32 10.39
N GLY A 253 -2.66 15.69 9.31
CA GLY A 253 -3.12 15.90 7.93
C GLY A 253 -4.20 14.93 7.46
N GLY A 254 -4.74 14.09 8.31
CA GLY A 254 -5.70 13.04 7.93
C GLY A 254 -6.93 13.54 7.18
N ALA A 255 -7.43 14.74 7.54
CA ALA A 255 -8.59 15.35 6.88
C ALA A 255 -8.32 15.90 5.46
N LEU A 256 -7.06 15.91 4.99
CA LEU A 256 -6.72 16.37 3.64
C LEU A 256 -7.10 15.34 2.57
N LEU A 257 -7.15 14.07 2.95
CA LEU A 257 -7.56 12.97 2.08
C LEU A 257 -8.13 11.88 2.96
N ASP A 258 -9.45 11.72 2.97
CA ASP A 258 -10.17 10.79 3.84
C ASP A 258 -11.35 10.12 3.12
N ARG A 259 -11.89 9.10 3.75
CA ARG A 259 -13.19 8.50 3.47
C ARG A 259 -14.04 8.59 4.74
N PRO A 260 -15.03 9.49 4.79
CA PRO A 260 -15.68 9.88 6.04
C PRO A 260 -16.52 8.79 6.70
N SER A 261 -17.17 7.92 5.90
CA SER A 261 -18.06 6.87 6.38
C SER A 261 -17.56 5.47 6.01
N GLY A 262 -17.92 4.47 6.79
CA GLY A 262 -17.57 3.07 6.58
C GLY A 262 -16.58 2.51 7.62
N GLY A 263 -16.14 3.32 8.58
CA GLY A 263 -15.30 2.88 9.70
C GLY A 263 -16.05 2.93 11.04
N SER A 264 -15.39 2.50 12.12
CA SER A 264 -15.97 2.48 13.48
C SER A 264 -16.30 3.87 14.02
N ARG A 265 -15.63 4.91 13.54
CA ARG A 265 -15.93 6.31 13.91
C ARG A 265 -17.29 6.74 13.37
N ARG A 266 -17.62 6.32 12.14
CA ARG A 266 -18.87 6.61 11.46
C ARG A 266 -19.31 5.36 10.68
N PRO A 267 -20.02 4.42 11.34
CA PRO A 267 -20.64 3.30 10.66
C PRO A 267 -21.58 3.82 9.57
N PRO A 268 -21.68 3.15 8.40
CA PRO A 268 -22.45 3.66 7.28
C PRO A 268 -23.95 3.67 7.59
N THR A 269 -24.62 4.76 7.22
CA THR A 269 -26.08 4.92 7.28
C THR A 269 -26.63 5.24 5.90
N HIS A 270 -27.96 5.13 5.70
CA HIS A 270 -28.59 5.54 4.46
C HIS A 270 -28.30 7.03 4.15
N ALA A 271 -28.38 7.90 5.15
CA ALA A 271 -28.03 9.32 4.99
C ALA A 271 -26.59 9.52 4.52
N ASP A 272 -25.63 8.72 5.02
CA ASP A 272 -24.24 8.79 4.56
C ASP A 272 -24.09 8.41 3.08
N LEU A 273 -24.88 7.44 2.62
CA LEU A 273 -24.89 7.03 1.22
C LEU A 273 -25.48 8.12 0.33
N ASP A 274 -26.56 8.75 0.77
CA ASP A 274 -27.22 9.85 0.05
C ASP A 274 -26.31 11.09 -0.05
N GLU A 275 -25.52 11.36 1.01
CA GLU A 275 -24.52 12.44 1.05
C GLU A 275 -23.20 12.09 0.33
N GLY A 276 -23.03 10.86 -0.13
CA GLY A 276 -21.81 10.40 -0.81
C GLY A 276 -20.58 10.24 0.12
N LEU A 277 -20.79 10.05 1.45
CA LEU A 277 -19.71 9.97 2.44
C LEU A 277 -18.97 8.62 2.43
N GLN A 278 -19.47 7.63 1.71
CA GLN A 278 -18.79 6.38 1.41
C GLN A 278 -17.65 6.56 0.41
N TYR A 279 -17.55 7.70 -0.26
CA TYR A 279 -16.50 8.01 -1.21
C TYR A 279 -15.36 8.81 -0.57
N MET A 280 -14.17 8.70 -1.16
CA MET A 280 -13.02 9.49 -0.75
C MET A 280 -13.23 10.98 -1.06
N ARG A 281 -12.67 11.83 -0.20
CA ARG A 281 -12.61 13.29 -0.39
C ARG A 281 -11.17 13.76 -0.33
N MET A 282 -10.82 14.75 -1.14
CA MET A 282 -9.44 15.23 -1.26
C MET A 282 -9.38 16.75 -1.38
N ASP A 283 -8.57 17.37 -0.53
CA ASP A 283 -8.07 18.74 -0.72
C ASP A 283 -6.82 18.71 -1.60
N GLY A 284 -7.04 18.63 -2.91
CA GLY A 284 -5.95 18.41 -3.87
C GLY A 284 -4.87 19.48 -3.84
N ARG A 285 -5.19 20.74 -3.47
CA ARG A 285 -4.21 21.82 -3.40
C ARG A 285 -3.21 21.63 -2.26
N ASN A 286 -3.74 21.33 -1.06
CA ASN A 286 -2.91 21.14 0.12
C ASN A 286 -2.16 19.80 0.07
N VAL A 287 -2.79 18.74 -0.45
CA VAL A 287 -2.12 17.47 -0.71
C VAL A 287 -0.96 17.64 -1.69
N PHE A 288 -1.13 18.37 -2.79
CA PHE A 288 -0.07 18.63 -3.76
C PHE A 288 1.14 19.33 -3.12
N LYS A 289 0.89 20.44 -2.42
CA LYS A 289 1.96 21.22 -1.77
C LYS A 289 2.73 20.38 -0.75
N TRP A 290 2.01 19.61 0.05
CA TRP A 290 2.60 18.72 1.04
C TRP A 290 3.44 17.63 0.36
N ALA A 291 2.89 16.97 -0.66
CA ALA A 291 3.53 15.85 -1.35
C ALA A 291 4.86 16.24 -2.00
N VAL A 292 4.92 17.39 -2.69
CA VAL A 292 6.17 17.87 -3.32
C VAL A 292 7.24 18.07 -2.26
N ASN A 293 6.96 18.82 -1.20
CA ASN A 293 7.94 19.08 -0.14
C ASN A 293 8.39 17.78 0.55
N LEU A 294 7.46 16.87 0.82
CA LEU A 294 7.78 15.60 1.47
C LEU A 294 8.69 14.71 0.62
N VAL A 295 8.36 14.55 -0.67
CA VAL A 295 9.16 13.72 -1.60
C VAL A 295 10.56 14.26 -1.70
N THR A 296 10.72 15.57 -1.85
CA THR A 296 12.05 16.21 -1.94
C THR A 296 12.83 16.03 -0.64
N ASP A 297 12.24 16.35 0.51
CA ASP A 297 12.89 16.24 1.83
C ASP A 297 13.34 14.81 2.14
N THR A 298 12.52 13.82 1.78
CA THR A 298 12.83 12.41 2.08
C THR A 298 13.83 11.80 1.12
N ILE A 299 13.86 12.23 -0.16
CA ILE A 299 14.88 11.84 -1.12
C ILE A 299 16.23 12.42 -0.70
N ASP A 300 16.31 13.72 -0.42
CA ASP A 300 17.53 14.36 0.07
C ASP A 300 18.06 13.68 1.34
N LEU A 301 17.17 13.31 2.25
CA LEU A 301 17.56 12.66 3.48
C LEU A 301 18.23 11.30 3.23
N VAL A 302 17.65 10.43 2.39
CA VAL A 302 18.20 9.09 2.15
C VAL A 302 19.48 9.15 1.33
N LEU A 303 19.60 10.10 0.39
CA LEU A 303 20.83 10.34 -0.37
C LEU A 303 21.94 10.86 0.55
N ALA A 304 21.67 11.87 1.36
CA ALA A 304 22.65 12.41 2.31
C ALA A 304 23.13 11.37 3.32
N LYS A 305 22.25 10.44 3.76
CA LYS A 305 22.60 9.39 4.71
C LYS A 305 23.47 8.29 4.11
N THR A 306 23.40 8.08 2.81
CA THR A 306 24.24 7.10 2.09
C THR A 306 25.47 7.72 1.44
N GLY A 307 25.61 9.06 1.49
CA GLY A 307 26.69 9.78 0.82
C GLY A 307 26.55 9.76 -0.71
N MET A 308 25.35 9.46 -1.22
CA MET A 308 25.06 9.39 -2.65
C MET A 308 24.49 10.71 -3.16
N SER A 309 24.78 10.98 -4.42
CA SER A 309 24.16 12.07 -5.20
C SER A 309 22.97 11.56 -6.01
N VAL A 310 22.19 12.45 -6.58
CA VAL A 310 21.10 12.11 -7.51
C VAL A 310 21.59 11.36 -8.76
N HIS A 311 22.84 11.52 -9.14
CA HIS A 311 23.45 10.85 -10.29
C HIS A 311 23.93 9.43 -10.00
N ASP A 312 23.98 9.02 -8.73
CA ASP A 312 24.37 7.67 -8.33
C ASP A 312 23.17 6.69 -8.30
N VAL A 313 21.97 7.23 -8.46
CA VAL A 313 20.73 6.43 -8.54
C VAL A 313 20.48 6.03 -9.99
N SER A 314 20.37 4.72 -10.24
CA SER A 314 20.12 4.17 -11.59
C SER A 314 18.70 4.46 -12.07
N LEU A 315 17.69 4.31 -11.18
CA LEU A 315 16.30 4.54 -11.53
C LEU A 315 15.49 5.05 -10.32
N TYR A 316 14.63 6.03 -10.58
CA TYR A 316 13.65 6.57 -9.64
C TYR A 316 12.27 6.01 -9.98
N VAL A 317 11.64 5.32 -9.02
CA VAL A 317 10.27 4.84 -9.11
C VAL A 317 9.45 5.55 -8.02
N LEU A 318 8.87 6.68 -8.41
CA LEU A 318 8.06 7.51 -7.52
C LEU A 318 6.60 7.07 -7.60
N HIS A 319 5.84 7.28 -6.53
CA HIS A 319 4.40 7.08 -6.54
C HIS A 319 3.72 7.84 -7.69
N GLN A 320 2.97 7.13 -8.50
CA GLN A 320 2.30 7.61 -9.71
C GLN A 320 0.97 8.31 -9.35
N ALA A 321 1.05 9.44 -8.64
CA ALA A 321 -0.14 10.17 -8.20
C ALA A 321 -0.60 11.22 -9.22
N ASN A 322 0.34 12.01 -9.73
CA ASN A 322 0.13 13.10 -10.68
C ASN A 322 1.48 13.51 -11.27
N ILE A 323 1.53 13.71 -12.59
CA ILE A 323 2.77 14.08 -13.29
C ILE A 323 3.38 15.37 -12.76
N ARG A 324 2.55 16.31 -12.30
CA ARG A 324 3.01 17.60 -11.78
C ARG A 324 3.79 17.46 -10.47
N ILE A 325 3.46 16.44 -9.64
CA ILE A 325 4.22 16.14 -8.40
C ILE A 325 5.58 15.57 -8.79
N ILE A 326 5.61 14.63 -9.73
CA ILE A 326 6.84 14.01 -10.24
C ILE A 326 7.77 15.08 -10.85
N ASN A 327 7.23 15.94 -11.72
CA ASN A 327 7.99 17.00 -12.36
C ASN A 327 8.50 18.03 -11.34
N ALA A 328 7.67 18.42 -10.37
CA ALA A 328 8.10 19.37 -9.34
C ALA A 328 9.24 18.79 -8.47
N ALA A 329 9.18 17.50 -8.11
CA ALA A 329 10.27 16.83 -7.40
C ALA A 329 11.52 16.73 -8.28
N ARG A 330 11.38 16.37 -9.58
CA ARG A 330 12.47 16.35 -10.54
C ARG A 330 13.18 17.71 -10.62
N ASP A 331 12.41 18.76 -10.84
CA ASP A 331 12.96 20.10 -11.05
C ASP A 331 13.63 20.65 -9.78
N GLN A 332 13.04 20.38 -8.61
CA GLN A 332 13.58 20.85 -7.32
C GLN A 332 14.88 20.13 -6.92
N LEU A 333 15.00 18.84 -7.23
CA LEU A 333 16.15 18.00 -6.86
C LEU A 333 17.18 17.88 -7.99
N GLY A 334 16.86 18.35 -9.20
CA GLY A 334 17.72 18.15 -10.38
C GLY A 334 17.83 16.68 -10.77
N LEU A 335 16.74 15.90 -10.64
CA LEU A 335 16.76 14.48 -10.98
C LEU A 335 16.91 14.31 -12.50
N PRO A 336 17.76 13.37 -12.96
CA PRO A 336 17.86 13.04 -14.39
C PRO A 336 16.52 12.50 -14.92
N GLU A 337 15.97 13.15 -15.93
CA GLU A 337 14.64 12.80 -16.47
C GLU A 337 14.59 11.38 -17.06
N ASP A 338 15.66 10.99 -17.75
CA ASP A 338 15.83 9.67 -18.34
C ASP A 338 15.91 8.54 -17.28
N ARG A 339 16.12 8.87 -16.00
CA ARG A 339 16.16 7.94 -14.88
C ARG A 339 14.87 7.91 -14.05
N ILE A 340 13.84 8.65 -14.46
CA ILE A 340 12.52 8.57 -13.80
C ILE A 340 11.64 7.63 -14.60
N PHE A 341 11.14 6.57 -13.95
CA PHE A 341 10.14 5.69 -14.58
C PHE A 341 8.74 6.24 -14.35
N ASN A 342 7.97 6.33 -15.43
CA ASN A 342 6.61 6.86 -15.38
C ASN A 342 5.67 6.05 -16.28
N ASN A 343 4.61 5.48 -15.69
CA ASN A 343 3.52 4.80 -16.39
C ASN A 343 2.14 5.36 -16.01
N LEU A 344 2.11 6.50 -15.34
CA LEU A 344 0.91 7.18 -14.86
C LEU A 344 -0.10 7.43 -15.99
N HIS A 345 0.37 7.77 -17.20
CA HIS A 345 -0.48 8.04 -18.37
C HIS A 345 -1.38 6.86 -18.72
N LYS A 346 -0.93 5.61 -18.49
CA LYS A 346 -1.67 4.39 -18.83
C LYS A 346 -2.71 3.96 -17.77
N TYR A 347 -2.40 4.21 -16.48
CA TYR A 347 -3.11 3.56 -15.37
C TYR A 347 -3.72 4.54 -14.37
N GLY A 348 -3.34 5.80 -14.44
CA GLY A 348 -3.68 6.78 -13.42
C GLY A 348 -3.03 6.45 -12.07
N ASN A 349 -3.58 7.00 -11.01
CA ASN A 349 -3.14 6.74 -9.65
C ASN A 349 -3.73 5.40 -9.14
N THR A 350 -2.95 4.35 -9.17
CA THR A 350 -3.30 3.01 -8.64
C THR A 350 -2.92 2.85 -7.17
N SER A 351 -2.72 3.96 -6.45
CA SER A 351 -2.48 4.02 -5.01
C SER A 351 -1.31 3.13 -4.55
N ALA A 352 -1.52 2.16 -3.64
CA ALA A 352 -0.46 1.26 -3.17
C ALA A 352 0.09 0.36 -4.29
N GLY A 353 -0.67 0.10 -5.35
CA GLY A 353 -0.22 -0.64 -6.53
C GLY A 353 0.77 0.13 -7.42
N SER A 354 0.83 1.46 -7.32
CA SER A 354 1.54 2.29 -8.31
C SER A 354 3.04 2.03 -8.39
N ILE A 355 3.73 1.94 -7.26
CA ILE A 355 5.17 1.68 -7.22
C ILE A 355 5.50 0.27 -7.72
N PRO A 356 4.89 -0.81 -7.20
CA PRO A 356 5.23 -2.15 -7.65
C PRO A 356 4.80 -2.45 -9.09
N ILE A 357 3.73 -1.81 -9.63
CA ILE A 357 3.38 -1.89 -11.05
C ILE A 357 4.47 -1.21 -11.90
N ALA A 358 4.90 0.00 -11.51
CA ALA A 358 5.96 0.70 -12.21
C ALA A 358 7.32 -0.03 -12.14
N LEU A 359 7.61 -0.66 -10.99
CA LEU A 359 8.81 -1.47 -10.79
C LEU A 359 8.82 -2.69 -11.73
N ASP A 360 7.70 -3.43 -11.83
CA ASP A 360 7.56 -4.58 -12.72
C ASP A 360 7.70 -4.17 -14.19
N GLU A 361 7.00 -3.12 -14.64
CA GLU A 361 7.13 -2.63 -16.02
C GLU A 361 8.56 -2.13 -16.33
N ALA A 362 9.21 -1.44 -15.38
CA ALA A 362 10.60 -1.01 -15.56
C ALA A 362 11.56 -2.21 -15.71
N PHE A 363 11.35 -3.24 -14.90
CA PHE A 363 12.13 -4.48 -15.00
C PHE A 363 11.89 -5.19 -16.32
N GLN A 364 10.64 -5.36 -16.74
CA GLN A 364 10.28 -5.99 -18.03
C GLN A 364 10.80 -5.19 -19.24
N ALA A 365 10.87 -3.86 -19.12
CA ALA A 365 11.44 -2.98 -20.14
C ALA A 365 12.99 -2.98 -20.17
N GLY A 366 13.65 -3.78 -19.32
CA GLY A 366 15.12 -3.83 -19.25
C GLY A 366 15.74 -2.55 -18.68
N ARG A 367 15.00 -1.79 -17.88
CA ARG A 367 15.47 -0.53 -17.24
C ARG A 367 16.12 -0.80 -15.87
N ILE A 368 16.08 -2.03 -15.39
CA ILE A 368 16.62 -2.44 -14.08
C ILE A 368 17.52 -3.65 -14.29
N HIS A 369 18.76 -3.57 -13.80
CA HIS A 369 19.75 -4.62 -13.87
C HIS A 369 20.31 -4.93 -12.48
N ARG A 370 20.88 -6.15 -12.32
CA ARG A 370 21.53 -6.53 -11.07
C ARG A 370 22.66 -5.55 -10.72
N GLY A 371 22.64 -5.06 -9.50
CA GLY A 371 23.60 -4.07 -8.99
C GLY A 371 23.13 -2.62 -9.12
N ASP A 372 22.03 -2.36 -9.82
CA ASP A 372 21.45 -1.02 -9.91
C ASP A 372 21.01 -0.49 -8.54
N THR A 373 21.09 0.81 -8.38
CA THR A 373 20.56 1.51 -7.23
C THR A 373 19.22 2.13 -7.61
N LEU A 374 18.15 1.67 -6.95
CA LEU A 374 16.79 2.16 -7.17
C LEU A 374 16.38 3.08 -6.02
N LEU A 375 15.71 4.19 -6.33
CA LEU A 375 15.04 5.00 -5.34
C LEU A 375 13.52 4.82 -5.49
N LEU A 376 12.90 4.27 -4.45
CA LEU A 376 11.45 4.09 -4.35
C LEU A 376 10.90 5.13 -3.38
N SER A 377 9.87 5.90 -3.76
CA SER A 377 9.26 6.88 -2.84
C SER A 377 7.75 6.93 -3.02
N GLY A 378 7.02 6.69 -1.94
CA GLY A 378 5.56 6.72 -1.87
C GLY A 378 5.06 7.60 -0.73
N PHE A 379 3.90 8.20 -0.92
CA PHE A 379 3.20 9.02 0.07
C PHE A 379 1.68 8.83 -0.10
N GLY A 380 0.94 9.08 0.95
CA GLY A 380 -0.51 8.90 0.93
C GLY A 380 -1.24 9.54 2.10
N SER A 381 -2.55 9.27 2.14
CA SER A 381 -3.40 9.68 3.25
C SER A 381 -2.86 9.18 4.59
N GLY A 382 -3.18 9.94 5.61
CA GLY A 382 -2.75 9.65 6.96
C GLY A 382 -2.27 10.89 7.70
N LEU A 383 -1.34 11.74 7.27
CA LEU A 383 -0.47 11.52 6.11
C LEU A 383 0.59 10.46 6.39
N THR A 384 0.94 9.69 5.39
CA THR A 384 1.95 8.63 5.48
C THR A 384 2.95 8.72 4.34
N TRP A 385 4.17 8.22 4.54
CA TRP A 385 5.19 8.17 3.49
C TRP A 385 6.21 7.07 3.73
N GLY A 386 6.89 6.68 2.64
CA GLY A 386 8.04 5.80 2.68
C GLY A 386 8.97 6.11 1.52
N THR A 387 10.26 6.31 1.80
CA THR A 387 11.31 6.48 0.80
C THR A 387 12.45 5.53 1.09
N ALA A 388 12.95 4.85 0.07
CA ALA A 388 13.99 3.85 0.20
C ALA A 388 14.96 3.89 -0.97
N LEU A 389 16.25 3.76 -0.66
CA LEU A 389 17.30 3.38 -1.59
C LEU A 389 17.47 1.86 -1.52
N PHE A 390 17.35 1.20 -2.64
CA PHE A 390 17.43 -0.24 -2.76
C PHE A 390 18.54 -0.62 -3.74
N ARG A 391 19.43 -1.52 -3.34
CA ARG A 391 20.39 -2.16 -4.24
C ARG A 391 19.76 -3.43 -4.81
N TRP A 392 19.52 -3.41 -6.12
CA TRP A 392 18.85 -4.50 -6.84
C TRP A 392 19.70 -5.76 -7.01
#